data_0640ca39f9141892125591c0266004a2
#
_entry.id   0640ca39f9141892125591c0266004a2
#
_cell.length_a   1.000
_cell.length_b   1.000
_cell.length_c   1.000
_cell.angle_alpha   90.00
_cell.angle_beta   90.00
_cell.angle_gamma   90.00
#
_symmetry.space_group_name_H-M   'P 1'
#
loop_
_entity.id
_entity.type
_entity.pdbx_description
1 polymer ?
#
loop_
_entity_poly.entity_id
_entity_poly.type
_entity_poly.pdbx_seq_one_letter_code
_entity_poly.pdbx_strand_id
1 'polypeptide(L)'
;MGNRVDRCISTYSIVACDPVAGEIGVAVQSKFLAVGSAVPWGKGGVGAVATQSWANLSYGPRGIEMMEQGIHPEEILKELTKDDAQKESRQVGIVDIKGRSATFTGKDCADWAGGRAGENYAAQGNILTGANVVDALADTFLNTKGDLAGRLMESLAAGQAAGGDKRGMQSAALHVWKVGGGYGGLSDRMIDIRVDEHVNPIAELRRILDLSRFYFGRTIEGNHAKIEGETKDYILATMVKRGHYNGDMTADWNEAMHDAFQHFSLVENFDERLAPFGLVDKEVLAFMKKNF
;
A
#
# COMPACT_ATOMS: atom_id res chain seq x y z
N MET A 1 -18.94 -17.55 33.98
CA MET A 1 -18.75 -16.60 32.88
C MET A 1 -17.25 -16.49 32.64
N GLY A 2 -16.75 -17.16 31.62
CA GLY A 2 -15.31 -17.22 31.33
C GLY A 2 -14.81 -15.87 30.83
N ASN A 3 -13.69 -15.41 31.38
CA ASN A 3 -12.95 -14.27 30.87
C ASN A 3 -12.68 -14.48 29.38
N ARG A 4 -13.43 -13.82 28.49
CA ARG A 4 -12.96 -13.59 27.15
C ARG A 4 -11.66 -12.78 27.29
N VAL A 5 -10.55 -13.39 26.97
CA VAL A 5 -9.30 -12.67 26.75
C VAL A 5 -9.59 -11.73 25.58
N ASP A 6 -9.70 -10.48 25.90
CA ASP A 6 -10.10 -9.41 25.02
C ASP A 6 -9.06 -9.31 23.88
N ARG A 7 -9.47 -9.67 22.66
CA ARG A 7 -8.64 -9.54 21.45
C ARG A 7 -8.68 -8.08 20.98
N CYS A 8 -7.97 -7.22 21.70
CA CYS A 8 -7.73 -5.87 21.25
C CYS A 8 -6.80 -5.88 20.01
N ILE A 9 -7.21 -5.23 18.93
CA ILE A 9 -6.36 -5.03 17.75
C ILE A 9 -5.39 -3.90 18.07
N SER A 10 -4.26 -4.23 18.70
CA SER A 10 -3.15 -3.31 18.88
C SER A 10 -2.56 -3.00 17.51
N THR A 11 -2.37 -1.73 17.22
CA THR A 11 -2.12 -1.31 15.84
C THR A 11 -1.58 0.10 15.83
N TYR A 12 -0.72 0.40 14.87
CA TYR A 12 -0.52 1.78 14.44
C TYR A 12 -0.80 1.91 12.95
N SER A 13 -1.39 3.02 12.59
CA SER A 13 -1.80 3.30 11.22
C SER A 13 -1.70 4.79 10.90
N ILE A 14 -1.65 5.06 9.61
CA ILE A 14 -1.80 6.41 9.06
C ILE A 14 -2.81 6.36 7.92
N VAL A 15 -3.78 7.27 7.93
CA VAL A 15 -4.61 7.58 6.78
C VAL A 15 -4.12 8.89 6.19
N ALA A 16 -3.98 8.98 4.87
CA ALA A 16 -3.51 10.19 4.24
C ALA A 16 -4.08 10.38 2.83
N CYS A 17 -3.98 11.60 2.31
CA CYS A 17 -4.33 11.90 0.92
C CYS A 17 -3.26 12.74 0.24
N ASP A 18 -3.28 12.72 -1.08
CA ASP A 18 -2.66 13.67 -1.97
C ASP A 18 -3.75 14.29 -2.84
N PRO A 19 -4.27 15.48 -2.47
CA PRO A 19 -5.35 16.11 -3.22
C PRO A 19 -4.98 16.46 -4.66
N VAL A 20 -3.68 16.72 -4.94
CA VAL A 20 -3.20 17.05 -6.28
C VAL A 20 -3.18 15.82 -7.17
N ALA A 21 -2.70 14.69 -6.66
CA ALA A 21 -2.72 13.41 -7.36
C ALA A 21 -4.13 12.77 -7.40
N GLY A 22 -5.05 13.21 -6.55
CA GLY A 22 -6.37 12.60 -6.37
C GLY A 22 -6.30 11.23 -5.67
N GLU A 23 -5.28 11.02 -4.84
CA GLU A 23 -4.98 9.75 -4.18
C GLU A 23 -5.32 9.81 -2.69
N ILE A 24 -5.83 8.70 -2.17
CA ILE A 24 -6.19 8.52 -0.77
C ILE A 24 -5.67 7.16 -0.33
N GLY A 25 -5.09 7.07 0.87
CA GLY A 25 -4.50 5.80 1.28
C GLY A 25 -4.49 5.55 2.78
N VAL A 26 -4.25 4.30 3.13
CA VAL A 26 -4.07 3.81 4.50
C VAL A 26 -2.88 2.87 4.53
N ALA A 27 -1.96 3.11 5.47
CA ALA A 27 -0.94 2.15 5.83
C ALA A 27 -1.13 1.72 7.30
N VAL A 28 -0.97 0.43 7.57
CA VAL A 28 -1.22 -0.15 8.90
C VAL A 28 -0.29 -1.33 9.19
N GLN A 29 0.16 -1.44 10.44
CA GLN A 29 0.87 -2.61 10.99
C GLN A 29 0.25 -3.01 12.32
N SER A 30 0.26 -4.31 12.62
CA SER A 30 -0.30 -4.84 13.87
C SER A 30 0.32 -6.19 14.26
N LYS A 31 0.30 -6.48 15.56
CA LYS A 31 0.45 -7.84 16.09
C LYS A 31 -0.93 -8.53 16.09
N PHE A 32 -1.53 -8.59 14.91
CA PHE A 32 -2.84 -9.17 14.64
C PHE A 32 -2.81 -9.82 13.26
N LEU A 33 -3.46 -10.97 13.07
CA LEU A 33 -3.51 -11.67 11.80
C LEU A 33 -4.35 -10.88 10.79
N ALA A 34 -3.83 -10.66 9.57
CA ALA A 34 -4.56 -10.06 8.45
C ALA A 34 -5.19 -8.69 8.78
N VAL A 35 -4.41 -7.78 9.40
CA VAL A 35 -4.89 -6.44 9.81
C VAL A 35 -5.50 -5.65 8.65
N GLY A 36 -5.02 -5.87 7.43
CA GLY A 36 -5.53 -5.22 6.22
C GLY A 36 -6.96 -5.60 5.86
N SER A 37 -7.53 -6.65 6.45
CA SER A 37 -8.93 -7.03 6.24
C SER A 37 -9.92 -6.25 7.13
N ALA A 38 -9.43 -5.59 8.17
CA ALA A 38 -10.27 -4.98 9.19
C ALA A 38 -10.10 -3.46 9.29
N VAL A 39 -8.85 -2.97 9.28
CA VAL A 39 -8.54 -1.58 9.60
C VAL A 39 -8.78 -0.60 8.46
N PRO A 40 -8.29 -0.83 7.21
CA PRO A 40 -8.37 0.15 6.14
C PRO A 40 -9.71 0.12 5.41
N TRP A 41 -10.26 1.32 5.21
CA TRP A 41 -11.45 1.59 4.40
C TRP A 41 -11.21 2.84 3.56
N GLY A 42 -11.67 2.86 2.33
CA GLY A 42 -11.48 4.01 1.45
C GLY A 42 -12.31 3.96 0.19
N LYS A 43 -12.45 5.14 -0.43
CA LYS A 43 -13.13 5.32 -1.73
C LYS A 43 -12.44 6.44 -2.51
N GLY A 44 -12.10 6.17 -3.76
CA GLY A 44 -11.49 7.15 -4.66
C GLY A 44 -12.31 8.42 -4.77
N GLY A 45 -11.66 9.59 -4.71
CA GLY A 45 -12.31 10.88 -4.77
C GLY A 45 -13.12 11.30 -3.53
N VAL A 46 -13.15 10.47 -2.48
CA VAL A 46 -13.94 10.72 -1.26
C VAL A 46 -13.06 10.84 -0.04
N GLY A 47 -12.46 9.76 0.44
CA GLY A 47 -11.66 9.74 1.65
C GLY A 47 -11.32 8.33 2.13
N ALA A 48 -10.63 8.27 3.28
CA ALA A 48 -10.26 7.02 3.94
C ALA A 48 -10.50 7.06 5.44
N VAL A 49 -10.73 5.86 6.00
CA VAL A 49 -10.92 5.60 7.43
C VAL A 49 -10.02 4.44 7.84
N ALA A 50 -9.33 4.59 8.98
CA ALA A 50 -8.69 3.49 9.68
C ALA A 50 -9.38 3.30 11.04
N THR A 51 -10.06 2.17 11.24
CA THR A 51 -10.73 1.82 12.52
C THR A 51 -10.00 0.67 13.18
N GLN A 52 -9.61 0.85 14.45
CA GLN A 52 -8.72 -0.07 15.16
C GLN A 52 -8.97 -0.07 16.68
N SER A 53 -8.07 -0.69 17.48
CA SER A 53 -8.28 -1.05 18.89
C SER A 53 -9.40 -2.08 18.99
N TRP A 54 -10.44 -1.90 19.80
CA TRP A 54 -11.68 -2.65 19.65
C TRP A 54 -12.42 -2.12 18.42
N ALA A 55 -12.00 -2.51 17.23
CA ALA A 55 -12.48 -1.94 16.00
C ALA A 55 -13.98 -2.12 15.81
N ASN A 56 -14.68 -1.02 15.58
CA ASN A 56 -16.04 -1.06 15.05
C ASN A 56 -15.97 -0.94 13.53
N LEU A 57 -16.09 -2.05 12.84
CA LEU A 57 -15.94 -2.09 11.39
C LEU A 57 -17.00 -1.27 10.64
N SER A 58 -18.16 -0.99 11.26
CA SER A 58 -19.18 -0.13 10.66
C SER A 58 -18.74 1.33 10.52
N TYR A 59 -17.68 1.77 11.24
CA TYR A 59 -17.14 3.11 11.13
C TYR A 59 -16.54 3.37 9.75
N GLY A 60 -15.97 2.34 9.11
CA GLY A 60 -15.44 2.43 7.76
C GLY A 60 -16.49 2.88 6.74
N PRO A 61 -17.46 2.05 6.38
CA PRO A 61 -18.46 2.39 5.37
C PRO A 61 -19.29 3.61 5.75
N ARG A 62 -19.72 3.76 7.02
CA ARG A 62 -20.47 4.94 7.48
C ARG A 62 -19.65 6.23 7.38
N GLY A 63 -18.37 6.20 7.72
CA GLY A 63 -17.47 7.36 7.59
C GLY A 63 -17.29 7.78 6.13
N ILE A 64 -17.13 6.80 5.22
CA ILE A 64 -17.08 7.07 3.77
C ILE A 64 -18.37 7.71 3.27
N GLU A 65 -19.54 7.16 3.63
CA GLU A 65 -20.85 7.70 3.25
C GLU A 65 -21.05 9.14 3.71
N MET A 66 -20.65 9.47 4.94
CA MET A 66 -20.71 10.83 5.46
C MET A 66 -19.73 11.77 4.75
N MET A 67 -18.53 11.31 4.39
CA MET A 67 -17.58 12.10 3.60
C MET A 67 -18.11 12.39 2.19
N GLU A 68 -18.85 11.48 1.57
CA GLU A 68 -19.54 11.70 0.28
C GLU A 68 -20.57 12.83 0.37
N GLN A 69 -21.21 12.99 1.53
CA GLN A 69 -22.12 14.09 1.81
C GLN A 69 -21.39 15.40 2.14
N GLY A 70 -20.05 15.39 2.16
CA GLY A 70 -19.22 16.57 2.43
C GLY A 70 -19.07 16.91 3.91
N ILE A 71 -19.52 16.06 4.82
CA ILE A 71 -19.43 16.26 6.27
C ILE A 71 -17.95 16.31 6.69
N HIS A 72 -17.62 17.20 7.64
CA HIS A 72 -16.24 17.36 8.12
C HIS A 72 -15.80 16.15 8.96
N PRO A 73 -14.54 15.64 8.84
CA PRO A 73 -14.04 14.51 9.61
C PRO A 73 -14.27 14.58 11.11
N GLU A 74 -14.14 15.74 11.74
CA GLU A 74 -14.42 15.92 13.18
C GLU A 74 -15.89 15.67 13.53
N GLU A 75 -16.82 16.09 12.66
CA GLU A 75 -18.24 15.86 12.85
C GLU A 75 -18.60 14.40 12.62
N ILE A 76 -17.97 13.78 11.62
CA ILE A 76 -18.09 12.34 11.38
C ILE A 76 -17.67 11.54 12.61
N LEU A 77 -16.53 11.86 13.24
CA LEU A 77 -16.10 11.17 14.46
C LEU A 77 -17.11 11.30 15.59
N LYS A 78 -17.68 12.49 15.78
CA LYS A 78 -18.74 12.73 16.80
C LYS A 78 -19.97 11.86 16.52
N GLU A 79 -20.41 11.80 15.27
CA GLU A 79 -21.60 11.04 14.90
C GLU A 79 -21.37 9.51 14.95
N LEU A 80 -20.18 9.02 14.54
CA LEU A 80 -19.83 7.61 14.62
C LEU A 80 -19.77 7.11 16.07
N THR A 81 -19.29 7.94 17.00
CA THR A 81 -19.10 7.57 18.41
C THR A 81 -20.29 7.87 19.32
N LYS A 82 -21.25 8.67 18.87
CA LYS A 82 -22.38 9.15 19.66
C LYS A 82 -23.18 8.05 20.35
N ASP A 83 -23.54 7.02 19.58
CA ASP A 83 -24.39 5.92 20.04
C ASP A 83 -23.63 4.60 20.23
N ASP A 84 -22.29 4.63 20.17
CA ASP A 84 -21.47 3.44 20.44
C ASP A 84 -21.19 3.34 21.95
N ALA A 85 -21.86 2.41 22.61
CA ALA A 85 -21.70 2.16 24.06
C ALA A 85 -20.24 1.78 24.43
N GLN A 86 -19.42 1.35 23.46
CA GLN A 86 -18.02 0.97 23.65
C GLN A 86 -17.06 2.00 23.04
N LYS A 87 -17.49 3.22 22.76
CA LYS A 87 -16.66 4.26 22.11
C LYS A 87 -15.31 4.47 22.78
N GLU A 88 -15.26 4.35 24.09
CA GLU A 88 -14.03 4.56 24.85
C GLU A 88 -12.95 3.50 24.59
N SER A 89 -13.31 2.40 23.96
CA SER A 89 -12.36 1.36 23.50
C SER A 89 -12.05 1.46 22.01
N ARG A 90 -12.60 2.45 21.28
CA ARG A 90 -12.39 2.62 19.84
C ARG A 90 -11.24 3.57 19.55
N GLN A 91 -10.57 3.31 18.42
CA GLN A 91 -9.61 4.26 17.86
C GLN A 91 -9.83 4.35 16.34
N VAL A 92 -9.91 5.58 15.84
CA VAL A 92 -10.21 5.82 14.42
C VAL A 92 -9.52 7.07 13.91
N GLY A 93 -8.99 6.99 12.68
CA GLY A 93 -8.47 8.13 11.91
C GLY A 93 -9.23 8.27 10.60
N ILE A 94 -9.48 9.50 10.19
CA ILE A 94 -10.22 9.86 8.97
C ILE A 94 -9.46 10.96 8.23
N VAL A 95 -9.40 10.84 6.89
CA VAL A 95 -8.98 11.92 6.00
C VAL A 95 -9.92 11.95 4.79
N ASP A 96 -10.33 13.13 4.37
CA ASP A 96 -11.05 13.30 3.10
C ASP A 96 -10.11 13.75 1.96
N ILE A 97 -10.60 13.72 0.73
CA ILE A 97 -9.82 14.12 -0.46
C ILE A 97 -9.44 15.61 -0.46
N LYS A 98 -10.08 16.44 0.34
CA LYS A 98 -9.76 17.88 0.50
C LYS A 98 -8.64 18.12 1.52
N GLY A 99 -8.09 17.06 2.12
CA GLY A 99 -7.03 17.15 3.12
C GLY A 99 -7.49 17.42 4.54
N ARG A 100 -8.80 17.50 4.79
CA ARG A 100 -9.35 17.64 6.13
C ARG A 100 -9.23 16.29 6.84
N SER A 101 -8.81 16.30 8.09
CA SER A 101 -8.55 15.08 8.83
C SER A 101 -8.99 15.19 10.30
N ALA A 102 -9.18 14.04 10.93
CA ALA A 102 -9.41 13.96 12.36
C ALA A 102 -9.02 12.57 12.89
N THR A 103 -8.69 12.48 14.19
CA THR A 103 -8.46 11.21 14.88
C THR A 103 -9.17 11.21 16.23
N PHE A 104 -9.65 10.02 16.62
CA PHE A 104 -10.26 9.77 17.93
C PHE A 104 -9.58 8.58 18.59
N THR A 105 -9.22 8.72 19.85
CA THR A 105 -8.71 7.66 20.70
C THR A 105 -9.51 7.66 22.00
N GLY A 106 -10.29 6.61 22.20
CA GLY A 106 -11.06 6.45 23.43
C GLY A 106 -10.16 6.18 24.65
N LYS A 107 -10.58 6.61 25.83
CA LYS A 107 -9.77 6.57 27.06
C LYS A 107 -9.45 5.16 27.56
N ASP A 108 -10.22 4.15 27.12
CA ASP A 108 -10.02 2.74 27.49
C ASP A 108 -9.15 1.99 26.45
N CYS A 109 -8.59 2.70 25.44
CA CYS A 109 -7.57 2.14 24.57
C CYS A 109 -6.32 1.84 25.39
N ALA A 110 -5.73 0.64 25.19
CA ALA A 110 -4.59 0.21 25.99
C ALA A 110 -3.32 1.03 25.70
N ASP A 111 -2.62 1.39 26.77
CA ASP A 111 -1.44 2.25 26.79
C ASP A 111 -0.21 1.67 26.06
N TRP A 112 0.63 2.48 25.44
CA TRP A 112 0.39 3.87 25.09
C TRP A 112 -0.57 3.94 23.91
N ALA A 113 -1.57 4.85 23.96
CA ALA A 113 -2.52 5.07 22.88
C ALA A 113 -2.69 6.58 22.63
N GLY A 114 -2.84 6.95 21.37
CA GLY A 114 -3.03 8.34 20.96
C GLY A 114 -3.02 8.51 19.46
N GLY A 115 -3.20 9.76 19.03
CA GLY A 115 -3.19 10.12 17.61
C GLY A 115 -2.79 11.57 17.37
N ARG A 116 -2.40 11.86 16.13
CA ARG A 116 -2.04 13.18 15.62
C ARG A 116 -2.65 13.37 14.25
N ALA A 117 -3.47 14.40 14.08
CA ALA A 117 -4.05 14.77 12.78
C ALA A 117 -3.50 16.12 12.33
N GLY A 118 -3.46 16.32 11.03
CA GLY A 118 -3.02 17.55 10.38
C GLY A 118 -3.48 17.58 8.93
N GLU A 119 -3.09 18.59 8.20
CA GLU A 119 -3.44 18.70 6.80
C GLU A 119 -2.96 17.47 6.01
N ASN A 120 -3.90 16.80 5.33
CA ASN A 120 -3.69 15.62 4.49
C ASN A 120 -3.38 14.31 5.22
N TYR A 121 -3.42 14.24 6.56
CA TYR A 121 -3.16 12.98 7.28
C TYR A 121 -3.81 12.91 8.66
N ALA A 122 -4.05 11.68 9.13
CA ALA A 122 -4.22 11.35 10.54
C ALA A 122 -3.46 10.06 10.87
N ALA A 123 -2.61 10.12 11.89
CA ALA A 123 -1.82 9.01 12.41
C ALA A 123 -2.30 8.66 13.82
N GLN A 124 -2.42 7.38 14.14
CA GLN A 124 -2.88 6.90 15.43
C GLN A 124 -2.33 5.51 15.76
N GLY A 125 -2.34 5.18 17.04
CA GLY A 125 -1.98 3.85 17.49
C GLY A 125 -2.33 3.58 18.95
N ASN A 126 -2.33 2.31 19.31
CA ASN A 126 -2.60 1.80 20.65
C ASN A 126 -1.69 0.63 20.98
N ILE A 127 -1.43 0.37 22.27
CA ILE A 127 -0.42 -0.56 22.80
C ILE A 127 0.97 -0.28 22.18
N LEU A 128 1.30 0.98 21.97
CA LEU A 128 2.58 1.38 21.40
C LEU A 128 3.66 1.52 22.47
N THR A 129 4.91 1.49 22.04
CA THR A 129 6.05 1.74 22.91
C THR A 129 6.07 3.16 23.48
N GLY A 130 5.44 4.12 22.78
CA GLY A 130 5.32 5.52 23.22
C GLY A 130 4.70 6.42 22.14
N ALA A 131 4.55 7.70 22.47
CA ALA A 131 4.04 8.75 21.56
C ALA A 131 4.92 8.93 20.32
N ASN A 132 6.23 8.70 20.47
CA ASN A 132 7.23 8.80 19.39
C ASN A 132 6.89 7.95 18.17
N VAL A 133 6.11 6.88 18.31
CA VAL A 133 5.65 6.07 17.17
C VAL A 133 4.70 6.87 16.27
N VAL A 134 3.70 7.54 16.87
CA VAL A 134 2.75 8.39 16.14
C VAL A 134 3.42 9.62 15.55
N ASP A 135 4.34 10.23 16.31
CA ASP A 135 5.13 11.37 15.81
C ASP A 135 5.99 10.96 14.63
N ALA A 136 6.65 9.81 14.68
CA ALA A 136 7.46 9.28 13.57
C ALA A 136 6.62 9.02 12.31
N LEU A 137 5.39 8.48 12.45
CA LEU A 137 4.46 8.33 11.33
C LEU A 137 4.17 9.68 10.66
N ALA A 138 3.76 10.66 11.47
CA ALA A 138 3.35 11.98 11.00
C ALA A 138 4.51 12.77 10.39
N ASP A 139 5.62 12.86 11.10
CA ASP A 139 6.78 13.64 10.66
C ASP A 139 7.42 13.06 9.40
N THR A 140 7.48 11.73 9.29
CA THR A 140 7.97 11.07 8.07
C THR A 140 7.03 11.33 6.90
N PHE A 141 5.72 11.24 7.09
CA PHE A 141 4.75 11.55 6.04
C PHE A 141 4.91 12.98 5.52
N LEU A 142 5.09 13.95 6.40
CA LEU A 142 5.23 15.37 6.05
C LEU A 142 6.54 15.68 5.32
N ASN A 143 7.63 14.98 5.66
CA ASN A 143 8.97 15.27 5.14
C ASN A 143 9.38 14.37 3.96
N THR A 144 8.68 13.27 3.68
CA THR A 144 8.98 12.37 2.57
C THR A 144 8.38 12.91 1.27
N LYS A 145 9.18 12.91 0.21
CA LYS A 145 8.76 13.26 -1.16
C LYS A 145 8.41 11.98 -1.94
N GLY A 146 7.61 12.14 -2.99
CA GLY A 146 7.22 11.04 -3.89
C GLY A 146 5.72 10.81 -3.90
N ASP A 147 5.29 9.68 -4.44
CA ASP A 147 3.90 9.26 -4.51
C ASP A 147 3.31 8.93 -3.13
N LEU A 148 2.00 8.94 -3.01
CA LEU A 148 1.31 8.68 -1.73
C LEU A 148 1.68 7.31 -1.16
N ALA A 149 1.76 6.27 -1.99
CA ALA A 149 2.11 4.91 -1.56
C ALA A 149 3.51 4.84 -0.93
N GLY A 150 4.50 5.49 -1.56
CA GLY A 150 5.86 5.58 -1.03
C GLY A 150 5.90 6.32 0.30
N ARG A 151 5.26 7.49 0.39
CA ARG A 151 5.17 8.29 1.62
C ARG A 151 4.54 7.51 2.78
N LEU A 152 3.45 6.80 2.51
CA LEU A 152 2.78 5.94 3.49
C LEU A 152 3.66 4.77 3.93
N MET A 153 4.39 4.15 2.98
CA MET A 153 5.30 3.04 3.29
C MET A 153 6.48 3.48 4.17
N GLU A 154 7.09 4.65 3.86
CA GLU A 154 8.16 5.21 4.70
C GLU A 154 7.66 5.57 6.09
N SER A 155 6.45 6.16 6.19
CA SER A 155 5.83 6.47 7.48
C SER A 155 5.63 5.20 8.32
N LEU A 156 5.11 4.13 7.72
CA LEU A 156 4.90 2.87 8.43
C LEU A 156 6.22 2.28 8.95
N ALA A 157 7.27 2.32 8.14
CA ALA A 157 8.62 1.87 8.51
C ALA A 157 9.22 2.73 9.63
N ALA A 158 9.05 4.05 9.59
CA ALA A 158 9.50 4.97 10.63
C ALA A 158 8.79 4.72 11.97
N GLY A 159 7.48 4.48 11.95
CA GLY A 159 6.73 4.08 13.14
C GLY A 159 7.29 2.81 13.79
N GLN A 160 7.67 1.80 12.98
CA GLN A 160 8.33 0.60 13.50
C GLN A 160 9.72 0.89 14.08
N ALA A 161 10.52 1.70 13.39
CA ALA A 161 11.85 2.09 13.86
C ALA A 161 11.81 2.88 15.18
N ALA A 162 10.73 3.64 15.40
CA ALA A 162 10.46 4.36 16.65
C ALA A 162 9.96 3.45 17.79
N GLY A 163 9.80 2.13 17.54
CA GLY A 163 9.45 1.14 18.56
C GLY A 163 8.15 0.36 18.27
N GLY A 164 7.25 0.90 17.47
CA GLY A 164 6.05 0.21 17.00
C GLY A 164 5.11 -0.30 18.09
N ASP A 165 4.43 -1.40 17.77
CA ASP A 165 3.59 -2.18 18.69
C ASP A 165 4.45 -2.90 19.75
N LYS A 166 4.15 -2.72 21.04
CA LYS A 166 4.89 -3.37 22.15
C LYS A 166 4.96 -4.88 22.05
N ARG A 167 3.99 -5.50 21.38
CA ARG A 167 3.91 -6.96 21.22
C ARG A 167 4.73 -7.47 20.03
N GLY A 168 5.24 -6.58 19.20
CA GLY A 168 5.97 -6.89 17.97
C GLY A 168 5.08 -6.80 16.71
N MET A 169 5.47 -7.50 15.66
CA MET A 169 4.83 -7.47 14.34
C MET A 169 4.16 -8.80 14.01
N GLN A 170 3.13 -8.78 13.16
CA GLN A 170 2.53 -9.99 12.57
C GLN A 170 2.00 -9.73 11.16
N SER A 171 1.30 -8.63 10.91
CA SER A 171 0.74 -8.30 9.61
C SER A 171 0.89 -6.82 9.30
N ALA A 172 0.82 -6.45 8.01
CA ALA A 172 0.80 -5.08 7.54
C ALA A 172 -0.02 -4.96 6.25
N ALA A 173 -0.52 -3.76 5.96
CA ALA A 173 -1.23 -3.50 4.72
C ALA A 173 -1.01 -2.07 4.23
N LEU A 174 -1.07 -1.90 2.91
CA LEU A 174 -1.06 -0.61 2.22
C LEU A 174 -2.17 -0.62 1.18
N HIS A 175 -3.10 0.30 1.34
CA HIS A 175 -4.18 0.52 0.39
C HIS A 175 -4.11 1.95 -0.14
N VAL A 176 -4.27 2.12 -1.44
CA VAL A 176 -4.42 3.43 -2.08
C VAL A 176 -5.59 3.37 -3.05
N TRP A 177 -6.48 4.35 -2.94
CA TRP A 177 -7.62 4.54 -3.83
C TRP A 177 -7.44 5.82 -4.65
N LYS A 178 -7.81 5.73 -5.91
CA LYS A 178 -7.88 6.82 -6.88
C LYS A 178 -8.98 6.52 -7.86
N VAL A 179 -9.78 7.51 -8.22
CA VAL A 179 -10.86 7.32 -9.21
C VAL A 179 -10.29 6.75 -10.49
N GLY A 180 -10.77 5.54 -10.88
CA GLY A 180 -10.28 4.83 -12.05
C GLY A 180 -8.80 4.39 -11.98
N GLY A 181 -8.17 4.40 -10.81
CA GLY A 181 -6.75 4.06 -10.65
C GLY A 181 -6.44 2.57 -10.57
N GLY A 182 -7.45 1.71 -10.45
CA GLY A 182 -7.28 0.27 -10.38
C GLY A 182 -7.11 -0.39 -11.75
N TYR A 183 -6.96 -1.71 -11.75
CA TYR A 183 -6.69 -2.50 -12.94
C TYR A 183 -7.68 -2.20 -14.08
N GLY A 184 -7.14 -1.88 -15.26
CA GLY A 184 -7.92 -1.53 -16.45
C GLY A 184 -8.76 -0.25 -16.33
N GLY A 185 -8.58 0.57 -15.30
CA GLY A 185 -9.40 1.76 -15.07
C GLY A 185 -10.82 1.47 -14.55
N LEU A 186 -11.13 0.21 -14.22
CA LEU A 186 -12.49 -0.25 -13.88
C LEU A 186 -12.78 -0.25 -12.37
N SER A 187 -11.81 0.12 -11.55
CA SER A 187 -11.88 0.14 -10.09
C SER A 187 -11.13 1.34 -9.55
N ASP A 188 -11.51 1.79 -8.35
CA ASP A 188 -10.80 2.84 -7.63
C ASP A 188 -9.62 2.29 -6.81
N ARG A 189 -9.48 0.97 -6.66
CA ARG A 189 -8.38 0.32 -5.94
C ARG A 189 -7.10 0.37 -6.75
N MET A 190 -6.34 1.44 -6.59
CA MET A 190 -5.03 1.60 -7.24
C MET A 190 -3.99 0.65 -6.64
N ILE A 191 -3.97 0.53 -5.31
CA ILE A 191 -3.10 -0.40 -4.57
C ILE A 191 -3.94 -1.07 -3.47
N ASP A 192 -3.91 -2.40 -3.42
CA ASP A 192 -4.44 -3.22 -2.34
C ASP A 192 -3.45 -4.36 -2.10
N ILE A 193 -2.45 -4.10 -1.25
CA ILE A 193 -1.42 -5.07 -0.91
C ILE A 193 -1.41 -5.32 0.59
N ARG A 194 -1.33 -6.62 0.94
CA ARG A 194 -1.41 -7.08 2.31
C ARG A 194 -0.40 -8.19 2.57
N VAL A 195 0.19 -8.13 3.74
CA VAL A 195 0.98 -9.21 4.33
C VAL A 195 0.21 -9.68 5.54
N ASP A 196 -0.53 -10.76 5.38
CA ASP A 196 -1.49 -11.22 6.38
C ASP A 196 -0.81 -11.89 7.58
N GLU A 197 0.38 -12.49 7.37
CA GLU A 197 1.22 -13.07 8.41
C GLU A 197 2.69 -13.11 7.96
N HIS A 198 3.60 -12.50 8.74
CA HIS A 198 5.04 -12.53 8.50
C HIS A 198 5.81 -12.02 9.73
N VAL A 199 7.03 -12.52 9.94
CA VAL A 199 7.91 -12.06 11.03
C VAL A 199 8.37 -10.61 10.84
N ASN A 200 8.49 -10.15 9.59
CA ASN A 200 8.80 -8.77 9.23
C ASN A 200 7.85 -8.28 8.12
N PRO A 201 6.57 -8.01 8.46
CA PRO A 201 5.54 -7.71 7.46
C PRO A 201 5.77 -6.40 6.71
N ILE A 202 6.46 -5.42 7.32
CA ILE A 202 6.73 -4.12 6.68
C ILE A 202 7.77 -4.27 5.55
N ALA A 203 8.84 -5.04 5.79
CA ALA A 203 9.83 -5.29 4.74
C ALA A 203 9.22 -6.09 3.57
N GLU A 204 8.38 -7.07 3.88
CA GLU A 204 7.67 -7.85 2.88
C GLU A 204 6.64 -7.00 2.10
N LEU A 205 5.90 -6.14 2.80
CA LEU A 205 4.97 -5.20 2.17
C LEU A 205 5.69 -4.25 1.19
N ARG A 206 6.88 -3.76 1.56
CA ARG A 206 7.74 -2.95 0.68
C ARG A 206 8.15 -3.73 -0.57
N ARG A 207 8.61 -4.96 -0.39
CA ARG A 207 8.96 -5.83 -1.52
C ARG A 207 7.79 -6.05 -2.48
N ILE A 208 6.58 -6.26 -1.95
CA ILE A 208 5.36 -6.42 -2.75
C ILE A 208 4.99 -5.09 -3.45
N LEU A 209 5.15 -3.94 -2.78
CA LEU A 209 4.94 -2.63 -3.41
C LEU A 209 5.88 -2.41 -4.60
N ASP A 210 7.15 -2.76 -4.46
CA ASP A 210 8.14 -2.65 -5.54
C ASP A 210 7.78 -3.58 -6.71
N LEU A 211 7.32 -4.80 -6.42
CA LEU A 211 6.80 -5.71 -7.46
C LEU A 211 5.54 -5.15 -8.13
N SER A 212 4.62 -4.59 -7.37
CA SER A 212 3.40 -3.96 -7.91
C SER A 212 3.76 -2.82 -8.87
N ARG A 213 4.72 -1.98 -8.49
CA ARG A 213 5.23 -0.89 -9.36
C ARG A 213 5.91 -1.42 -10.61
N PHE A 214 6.60 -2.54 -10.50
CA PHE A 214 7.24 -3.19 -11.64
C PHE A 214 6.21 -3.78 -12.60
N TYR A 215 5.26 -4.57 -12.13
CA TYR A 215 4.29 -5.28 -12.99
C TYR A 215 3.20 -4.36 -13.57
N PHE A 216 2.72 -3.37 -12.79
CA PHE A 216 1.62 -2.48 -13.19
C PHE A 216 2.08 -1.06 -13.58
N GLY A 217 3.37 -0.79 -13.47
CA GLY A 217 3.97 0.46 -13.93
C GLY A 217 4.30 0.39 -15.42
N ARG A 218 4.16 1.52 -16.10
CA ARG A 218 4.51 1.65 -17.52
C ARG A 218 5.97 2.00 -17.70
N THR A 219 6.52 1.56 -18.82
CA THR A 219 7.86 1.97 -19.26
C THR A 219 7.95 3.49 -19.35
N ILE A 220 8.99 4.07 -18.75
CA ILE A 220 9.31 5.49 -18.90
C ILE A 220 9.89 5.70 -20.30
N GLU A 221 9.43 6.74 -21.00
CA GLU A 221 9.93 7.09 -22.32
C GLU A 221 11.47 7.21 -22.31
N GLY A 222 12.14 6.55 -23.27
CA GLY A 222 13.61 6.50 -23.36
C GLY A 222 14.28 5.49 -22.42
N ASN A 223 13.54 4.77 -21.56
CA ASN A 223 14.09 3.73 -20.68
C ASN A 223 14.22 2.35 -21.35
N HIS A 224 14.66 2.34 -22.60
CA HIS A 224 14.90 1.11 -23.35
C HIS A 224 16.41 0.85 -23.55
N ALA A 225 16.77 -0.44 -23.66
CA ALA A 225 18.05 -0.90 -24.13
C ALA A 225 17.86 -1.59 -25.49
N LYS A 226 18.87 -1.52 -26.36
CA LYS A 226 18.88 -2.28 -27.62
C LYS A 226 19.11 -3.76 -27.36
N ILE A 227 18.42 -4.59 -28.13
CA ILE A 227 18.62 -6.05 -28.11
C ILE A 227 19.70 -6.39 -29.13
N GLU A 228 20.97 -6.18 -28.75
CA GLU A 228 22.16 -6.48 -29.54
C GLU A 228 23.28 -7.03 -28.63
N GLY A 229 24.28 -7.74 -29.22
CA GLY A 229 25.40 -8.29 -28.47
C GLY A 229 25.00 -9.10 -27.26
N GLU A 230 25.65 -8.84 -26.12
CA GLU A 230 25.40 -9.56 -24.86
C GLU A 230 23.94 -9.52 -24.39
N THR A 231 23.20 -8.42 -24.67
CA THR A 231 21.80 -8.32 -24.31
C THR A 231 20.95 -9.30 -25.10
N LYS A 232 21.20 -9.41 -26.43
CA LYS A 232 20.53 -10.40 -27.29
C LYS A 232 20.84 -11.82 -26.80
N ASP A 233 22.10 -12.12 -26.58
CA ASP A 233 22.55 -13.47 -26.21
C ASP A 233 21.94 -13.88 -24.88
N TYR A 234 21.88 -12.98 -23.88
CA TYR A 234 21.24 -13.21 -22.58
C TYR A 234 19.74 -13.47 -22.73
N ILE A 235 19.00 -12.65 -23.48
CA ILE A 235 17.56 -12.79 -23.68
C ILE A 235 17.25 -14.13 -24.36
N LEU A 236 17.97 -14.45 -25.46
CA LEU A 236 17.79 -15.72 -26.20
C LEU A 236 18.10 -16.93 -25.31
N ALA A 237 19.22 -16.92 -24.59
CA ALA A 237 19.57 -18.00 -23.65
C ALA A 237 18.50 -18.20 -22.57
N THR A 238 17.95 -17.10 -22.03
CA THR A 238 16.87 -17.16 -21.05
C THR A 238 15.60 -17.77 -21.64
N MET A 239 15.20 -17.33 -22.84
CA MET A 239 14.02 -17.87 -23.53
C MET A 239 14.17 -19.35 -23.88
N VAL A 240 15.36 -19.78 -24.33
CA VAL A 240 15.64 -21.20 -24.59
C VAL A 240 15.56 -22.03 -23.31
N LYS A 241 16.22 -21.58 -22.24
CA LYS A 241 16.21 -22.24 -20.93
C LYS A 241 14.79 -22.42 -20.39
N ARG A 242 13.90 -21.47 -20.66
CA ARG A 242 12.51 -21.48 -20.20
C ARG A 242 11.51 -22.06 -21.22
N GLY A 243 11.98 -22.53 -22.37
CA GLY A 243 11.16 -23.23 -23.38
C GLY A 243 10.34 -22.31 -24.29
N HIS A 244 10.68 -21.02 -24.36
CA HIS A 244 9.96 -20.03 -25.19
C HIS A 244 10.59 -19.78 -26.56
N TYR A 245 11.79 -20.32 -26.81
CA TYR A 245 12.48 -20.21 -28.08
C TYR A 245 13.32 -21.47 -28.37
N ASN A 246 13.34 -21.91 -29.62
CA ASN A 246 14.12 -23.09 -30.07
C ASN A 246 14.78 -22.88 -31.45
N GLY A 247 14.82 -21.61 -31.92
CA GLY A 247 15.41 -21.25 -33.22
C GLY A 247 16.93 -21.00 -33.17
N ASP A 248 17.45 -20.45 -34.25
CA ASP A 248 18.87 -20.09 -34.39
C ASP A 248 19.20 -18.90 -33.48
N MET A 249 20.14 -19.09 -32.57
CA MET A 249 20.62 -18.05 -31.64
C MET A 249 21.75 -17.19 -32.23
N THR A 250 22.33 -17.60 -33.35
CA THR A 250 23.50 -16.92 -33.95
C THR A 250 23.12 -15.79 -34.90
N ALA A 251 21.90 -15.83 -35.44
CA ALA A 251 21.38 -14.80 -36.34
C ALA A 251 21.20 -13.45 -35.62
N ASP A 252 21.15 -12.38 -36.39
CA ASP A 252 20.76 -11.06 -35.90
C ASP A 252 19.32 -11.08 -35.40
N TRP A 253 18.99 -10.15 -34.49
CA TRP A 253 17.64 -10.02 -33.95
C TRP A 253 16.62 -9.85 -35.08
N ASN A 254 15.63 -10.73 -35.14
CA ASN A 254 14.65 -10.81 -36.22
C ASN A 254 13.23 -10.94 -35.68
N GLU A 255 12.23 -10.91 -36.56
CA GLU A 255 10.81 -10.98 -36.20
C GLU A 255 10.46 -12.23 -35.40
N ALA A 256 10.97 -13.39 -35.76
CA ALA A 256 10.68 -14.64 -35.04
C ALA A 256 11.23 -14.60 -33.59
N MET A 257 12.40 -14.00 -33.35
CA MET A 257 12.94 -13.77 -32.00
C MET A 257 12.13 -12.75 -31.25
N HIS A 258 11.70 -11.69 -31.93
CA HIS A 258 10.88 -10.64 -31.31
C HIS A 258 9.52 -11.18 -30.89
N ASP A 259 8.83 -11.91 -31.74
CA ASP A 259 7.54 -12.53 -31.44
C ASP A 259 7.64 -13.51 -30.26
N ALA A 260 8.71 -14.33 -30.24
CA ALA A 260 8.98 -15.22 -29.11
C ALA A 260 9.22 -14.43 -27.81
N PHE A 261 9.93 -13.30 -27.87
CA PHE A 261 10.18 -12.44 -26.71
C PHE A 261 8.91 -11.72 -26.24
N GLN A 262 8.07 -11.27 -27.16
CA GLN A 262 6.76 -10.72 -26.82
C GLN A 262 5.88 -11.77 -26.11
N HIS A 263 5.82 -12.98 -26.66
CA HIS A 263 5.09 -14.08 -26.02
C HIS A 263 5.65 -14.42 -24.64
N PHE A 264 6.98 -14.54 -24.50
CA PHE A 264 7.65 -14.72 -23.22
C PHE A 264 7.27 -13.59 -22.23
N SER A 265 7.28 -12.34 -22.67
CA SER A 265 6.95 -11.18 -21.85
C SER A 265 5.51 -11.24 -21.34
N LEU A 266 4.55 -11.68 -22.16
CA LEU A 266 3.17 -11.89 -21.74
C LEU A 266 3.02 -13.02 -20.73
N VAL A 267 3.76 -14.12 -20.88
CA VAL A 267 3.75 -15.25 -19.91
C VAL A 267 4.32 -14.83 -18.56
N GLU A 268 5.34 -13.95 -18.56
CA GLU A 268 5.98 -13.44 -17.34
C GLU A 268 5.28 -12.18 -16.76
N ASN A 269 4.12 -11.77 -17.31
CA ASN A 269 3.34 -10.59 -16.93
C ASN A 269 4.10 -9.26 -17.10
N PHE A 270 4.89 -9.12 -18.19
CA PHE A 270 5.54 -7.85 -18.54
C PHE A 270 4.73 -7.07 -19.59
N ASP A 271 3.44 -7.33 -19.70
CA ASP A 271 2.53 -6.76 -20.70
C ASP A 271 2.48 -5.23 -20.67
N GLU A 272 2.54 -4.60 -19.50
CA GLU A 272 2.59 -3.14 -19.37
C GLU A 272 3.95 -2.51 -19.77
N ARG A 273 4.96 -3.36 -20.03
CA ARG A 273 6.36 -2.99 -20.35
C ARG A 273 6.86 -3.53 -21.67
N LEU A 274 5.94 -3.88 -22.57
CA LEU A 274 6.31 -4.29 -23.92
C LEU A 274 7.02 -3.15 -24.65
N ALA A 275 8.11 -3.49 -25.33
CA ALA A 275 8.95 -2.53 -26.04
C ALA A 275 8.85 -2.73 -27.57
N PRO A 276 9.12 -1.69 -28.38
CA PRO A 276 9.20 -1.80 -29.84
C PRO A 276 10.25 -2.80 -30.30
N PHE A 277 10.18 -3.20 -31.58
CA PHE A 277 11.12 -4.12 -32.20
C PHE A 277 12.58 -3.74 -31.94
N GLY A 278 13.39 -4.72 -31.53
CA GLY A 278 14.81 -4.55 -31.24
C GLY A 278 15.13 -3.81 -29.92
N LEU A 279 14.11 -3.54 -29.10
CA LEU A 279 14.27 -2.89 -27.80
C LEU A 279 13.72 -3.75 -26.66
N VAL A 280 14.25 -3.55 -25.47
CA VAL A 280 13.75 -4.10 -24.20
C VAL A 280 13.70 -3.00 -23.15
N ASP A 281 12.67 -2.99 -22.32
CA ASP A 281 12.61 -2.14 -21.13
C ASP A 281 13.78 -2.50 -20.18
N LYS A 282 14.52 -1.48 -19.71
CA LYS A 282 15.68 -1.70 -18.84
C LYS A 282 15.33 -2.33 -17.50
N GLU A 283 14.13 -2.04 -16.96
CA GLU A 283 13.68 -2.66 -15.72
C GLU A 283 13.33 -4.13 -15.93
N VAL A 284 12.70 -4.47 -17.08
CA VAL A 284 12.45 -5.87 -17.47
C VAL A 284 13.78 -6.62 -17.58
N LEU A 285 14.76 -6.04 -18.29
CA LEU A 285 16.08 -6.67 -18.44
C LEU A 285 16.77 -6.87 -17.08
N ALA A 286 16.70 -5.86 -16.19
CA ALA A 286 17.26 -5.96 -14.85
C ALA A 286 16.53 -7.02 -14.01
N PHE A 287 15.20 -7.07 -14.09
CA PHE A 287 14.40 -8.09 -13.41
C PHE A 287 14.73 -9.49 -13.89
N MET A 288 14.84 -9.70 -15.22
CA MET A 288 15.25 -10.97 -15.80
C MET A 288 16.62 -11.42 -15.27
N LYS A 289 17.62 -10.53 -15.31
CA LYS A 289 18.99 -10.82 -14.82
C LYS A 289 19.06 -11.19 -13.34
N LYS A 290 18.12 -10.70 -12.55
CA LYS A 290 18.04 -10.97 -11.10
C LYS A 290 17.32 -12.29 -10.79
N ASN A 291 16.34 -12.69 -11.60
CA ASN A 291 15.38 -13.72 -11.22
C ASN A 291 15.43 -14.97 -12.13
N PHE A 292 16.06 -14.91 -13.30
CA PHE A 292 16.12 -16.01 -14.27
C PHE A 292 17.54 -16.49 -14.52
#